data_546f7bb9bb74fd0eda071829c04fe559
#
_entry.id   546f7bb9bb74fd0eda071829c04fe559
#
_cell.length_a   1.000
_cell.length_b   1.000
_cell.length_c   1.000
_cell.angle_alpha   90.00
_cell.angle_beta   90.00
_cell.angle_gamma   90.00
#
_symmetry.space_group_name_H-M   'P 1'
#
loop_
_entity.id
_entity.type
_entity.pdbx_description
1 polymer ?
#
loop_
_entity_poly.entity_id
_entity_poly.type
_entity_poly.pdbx_seq_one_letter_code
_entity_poly.pdbx_strand_id
1 'polypeptide(L)'
;MPQLVVGAVLVDSLTAPARVLACRRTRPAAIGGRWEFPGGKVEPGETPAAALARELAEELSVTVEVGPELTDDGARWPIDERYELALFLAVVTAGDPVAEHDHDALRWLGADELGDVDWLPSDLQAIPGLAALLRG
;
A
#
# COMPACT_ATOMS: atom_id res chain seq x y z
N MET A 1 -14.16 -15.36 -9.63
CA MET A 1 -13.03 -14.41 -9.77
C MET A 1 -12.89 -13.63 -8.48
N PRO A 2 -11.70 -13.56 -7.89
CA PRO A 2 -11.50 -12.74 -6.71
C PRO A 2 -11.71 -11.26 -7.04
N GLN A 3 -12.28 -10.53 -6.10
CA GLN A 3 -12.37 -9.08 -6.22
C GLN A 3 -10.98 -8.48 -5.99
N LEU A 4 -10.63 -7.47 -6.78
CA LEU A 4 -9.33 -6.84 -6.66
C LEU A 4 -9.34 -5.79 -5.54
N VAL A 5 -8.33 -5.90 -4.67
CA VAL A 5 -7.98 -4.89 -3.67
C VAL A 5 -6.69 -4.25 -4.14
N VAL A 6 -6.61 -2.94 -4.13
CA VAL A 6 -5.39 -2.21 -4.50
C VAL A 6 -4.74 -1.64 -3.27
N GLY A 7 -3.41 -1.67 -3.24
CA GLY A 7 -2.60 -1.04 -2.20
C GLY A 7 -1.51 -0.19 -2.82
N ALA A 8 -1.17 0.89 -2.14
CA ALA A 8 -0.10 1.78 -2.57
C ALA A 8 1.20 1.46 -1.85
N VAL A 9 2.21 1.10 -2.63
CA VAL A 9 3.59 1.18 -2.19
C VAL A 9 3.98 2.64 -2.41
N LEU A 10 3.59 3.48 -1.44
CA LEU A 10 3.77 4.93 -1.51
C LEU A 10 5.21 5.24 -1.16
N VAL A 11 5.96 5.68 -2.16
CA VAL A 11 7.41 5.87 -2.06
C VAL A 11 7.77 7.35 -2.15
N ASP A 12 9.00 7.67 -1.74
CA ASP A 12 9.53 9.03 -1.80
C ASP A 12 9.90 9.45 -3.22
N SER A 13 10.19 8.50 -4.10
CA SER A 13 10.58 8.75 -5.49
C SER A 13 10.23 7.55 -6.35
N LEU A 14 9.63 7.77 -7.52
CA LEU A 14 9.35 6.68 -8.47
C LEU A 14 10.60 6.21 -9.21
N THR A 15 11.58 7.08 -9.36
CA THR A 15 12.82 6.77 -10.11
C THR A 15 13.92 6.18 -9.23
N ALA A 16 13.95 6.55 -7.95
CA ALA A 16 14.96 6.07 -7.00
C ALA A 16 14.32 5.88 -5.63
N PRO A 17 13.38 4.93 -5.50
CA PRO A 17 12.67 4.74 -4.23
C PRO A 17 13.62 4.25 -3.13
N ALA A 18 13.57 4.95 -1.98
CA ALA A 18 14.39 4.64 -0.83
C ALA A 18 13.56 4.38 0.43
N ARG A 19 12.32 4.89 0.47
CA ARG A 19 11.42 4.74 1.62
C ARG A 19 10.00 4.49 1.17
N VAL A 20 9.26 3.76 2.00
CA VAL A 20 7.85 3.45 1.78
C VAL A 20 7.04 3.88 3.00
N LEU A 21 5.82 4.33 2.77
CA LEU A 21 4.89 4.69 3.84
C LEU A 21 4.11 3.46 4.30
N ALA A 22 4.18 3.19 5.59
CA ALA A 22 3.36 2.17 6.26
C ALA A 22 2.30 2.87 7.11
N CYS A 23 1.08 2.31 7.11
CA CYS A 23 -0.06 2.87 7.84
C CYS A 23 -0.54 1.85 8.86
N ARG A 24 -0.76 2.28 10.12
CA ARG A 24 -1.23 1.39 11.18
C ARG A 24 -2.75 1.44 11.27
N ARG A 25 -3.37 0.27 11.19
CA ARG A 25 -4.83 0.14 11.25
C ARG A 25 -5.34 0.21 12.69
N THR A 26 -6.54 0.78 12.84
CA THR A 26 -7.26 0.83 14.12
C THR A 26 -8.37 -0.19 14.20
N ARG A 27 -8.91 -0.64 13.05
CA ARG A 27 -10.05 -1.56 13.02
C ARG A 27 -10.09 -2.38 11.72
N PRO A 28 -10.79 -3.52 11.74
CA PRO A 28 -11.49 -4.07 12.89
C PRO A 28 -10.52 -4.46 14.00
N ALA A 29 -11.03 -4.64 15.22
CA ALA A 29 -10.19 -4.88 16.40
C ALA A 29 -9.23 -6.06 16.24
N ALA A 30 -9.62 -7.08 15.48
CA ALA A 30 -8.82 -8.27 15.24
C ALA A 30 -7.47 -7.96 14.53
N ILE A 31 -7.40 -6.86 13.77
CA ILE A 31 -6.20 -6.45 13.05
C ILE A 31 -5.72 -5.06 13.47
N GLY A 32 -6.30 -4.48 14.50
CA GLY A 32 -5.85 -3.21 15.04
C GLY A 32 -4.43 -3.31 15.57
N GLY A 33 -3.61 -2.29 15.27
CA GLY A 33 -2.20 -2.29 15.58
C GLY A 33 -1.32 -2.91 14.49
N ARG A 34 -1.91 -3.55 13.48
CA ARG A 34 -1.17 -4.05 12.31
C ARG A 34 -0.94 -2.94 11.31
N TRP A 35 0.13 -3.08 10.56
CA TRP A 35 0.53 -2.11 9.54
C TRP A 35 0.22 -2.63 8.14
N GLU A 36 -0.05 -1.72 7.21
CA GLU A 36 -0.44 -2.07 5.85
C GLU A 36 0.01 -1.01 4.85
N PHE A 37 -0.06 -1.36 3.57
CA PHE A 37 -0.07 -0.39 2.49
C PHE A 37 -1.48 0.20 2.40
N PRO A 38 -1.63 1.53 2.32
CA PRO A 38 -2.96 2.12 2.21
C PRO A 38 -3.61 1.77 0.87
N GLY A 39 -4.92 1.66 0.86
CA GLY A 39 -5.68 1.30 -0.34
C GLY A 39 -7.06 0.77 0.00
N GLY A 40 -7.67 0.06 -0.91
CA GLY A 40 -9.00 -0.49 -0.73
C GLY A 40 -9.50 -1.25 -1.95
N LYS A 41 -10.80 -1.50 -1.99
CA LYS A 41 -11.44 -2.29 -3.06
C LYS A 41 -11.58 -1.47 -4.34
N VAL A 42 -11.36 -2.13 -5.47
CA VAL A 42 -11.70 -1.56 -6.78
C VAL A 42 -13.20 -1.67 -6.97
N GLU A 43 -13.85 -0.54 -7.23
CA GLU A 43 -15.29 -0.50 -7.46
C GLU A 43 -15.62 -0.74 -8.93
N PRO A 44 -16.88 -1.17 -9.23
CA PRO A 44 -17.29 -1.40 -10.63
C PRO A 44 -17.04 -0.16 -11.50
N GLY A 45 -16.43 -0.37 -12.66
CA GLY A 45 -16.14 0.70 -13.61
C GLY A 45 -14.85 1.45 -13.36
N GLU A 46 -14.17 1.20 -12.23
CA GLU A 46 -12.86 1.81 -11.97
C GLU A 46 -11.72 0.97 -12.53
N THR A 47 -10.67 1.65 -13.01
CA THR A 47 -9.38 0.98 -13.20
C THR A 47 -8.70 0.82 -11.84
N PRO A 48 -7.76 -0.15 -11.67
CA PRO A 48 -7.01 -0.26 -10.42
C PRO A 48 -6.29 1.03 -10.03
N ALA A 49 -5.67 1.73 -10.98
CA ALA A 49 -4.98 2.99 -10.70
C ALA A 49 -5.94 4.08 -10.22
N ALA A 50 -7.11 4.19 -10.83
CA ALA A 50 -8.12 5.18 -10.42
C ALA A 50 -8.66 4.87 -9.01
N ALA A 51 -8.91 3.58 -8.73
CA ALA A 51 -9.35 3.15 -7.41
C ALA A 51 -8.30 3.51 -6.34
N LEU A 52 -7.02 3.29 -6.64
CA LEU A 52 -5.94 3.60 -5.72
C LEU A 52 -5.86 5.10 -5.44
N ALA A 53 -5.91 5.92 -6.47
CA ALA A 53 -5.88 7.39 -6.33
C ALA A 53 -7.05 7.87 -5.46
N ARG A 54 -8.25 7.33 -5.68
CA ARG A 54 -9.44 7.66 -4.89
C ARG A 54 -9.26 7.26 -3.41
N GLU A 55 -8.81 6.02 -3.16
CA GLU A 55 -8.62 5.52 -1.81
C GLU A 55 -7.59 6.36 -1.03
N LEU A 56 -6.49 6.76 -1.67
CA LEU A 56 -5.48 7.56 -1.00
C LEU A 56 -5.95 8.97 -0.73
N ALA A 57 -6.78 9.54 -1.60
CA ALA A 57 -7.41 10.84 -1.34
C ALA A 57 -8.34 10.75 -0.13
N GLU A 58 -9.12 9.68 -0.03
CA GLU A 58 -10.06 9.47 1.08
C GLU A 58 -9.34 9.16 2.39
N GLU A 59 -8.33 8.28 2.37
CA GLU A 59 -7.69 7.78 3.59
C GLU A 59 -6.58 8.68 4.12
N LEU A 60 -5.81 9.32 3.24
CA LEU A 60 -4.61 10.06 3.61
C LEU A 60 -4.66 11.53 3.23
N SER A 61 -5.72 11.97 2.56
CA SER A 61 -5.89 13.36 2.10
C SER A 61 -4.79 13.83 1.17
N VAL A 62 -4.33 12.94 0.28
CA VAL A 62 -3.27 13.26 -0.69
C VAL A 62 -3.71 12.99 -2.12
N THR A 63 -3.10 13.72 -3.06
CA THR A 63 -3.13 13.41 -4.48
C THR A 63 -1.86 12.67 -4.83
N VAL A 64 -1.96 11.61 -5.64
CA VAL A 64 -0.82 10.77 -6.00
C VAL A 64 -0.71 10.60 -7.50
N GLU A 65 0.52 10.34 -7.95
CA GLU A 65 0.78 9.76 -9.25
C GLU A 65 1.01 8.27 -9.06
N VAL A 66 0.24 7.45 -9.78
CA VAL A 66 0.35 5.99 -9.71
C VAL A 66 1.37 5.54 -10.75
N GLY A 67 2.36 4.79 -10.29
CA GLY A 67 3.43 4.24 -11.10
C GLY A 67 3.21 2.78 -11.47
N PRO A 68 4.30 2.04 -11.73
CA PRO A 68 4.20 0.64 -12.14
C PRO A 68 3.69 -0.27 -11.03
N GLU A 69 3.07 -1.38 -11.46
CA GLU A 69 2.61 -2.40 -10.52
C GLU A 69 3.81 -3.22 -10.02
N LEU A 70 3.85 -3.45 -8.70
CA LEU A 70 4.80 -4.36 -8.08
C LEU A 70 4.15 -5.75 -8.06
N THR A 71 4.82 -6.73 -8.64
CA THR A 71 4.30 -8.09 -8.70
C THR A 71 5.34 -9.09 -8.20
N ASP A 72 4.90 -10.31 -7.90
CA ASP A 72 5.77 -11.42 -7.58
C ASP A 72 5.95 -12.25 -8.87
N ASP A 73 7.00 -11.95 -9.63
CA ASP A 73 7.30 -12.60 -10.90
C ASP A 73 6.08 -12.60 -11.85
N GLY A 74 5.45 -11.42 -11.96
CA GLY A 74 4.27 -11.22 -12.81
C GLY A 74 2.95 -11.57 -12.16
N ALA A 75 2.96 -12.10 -10.94
CA ALA A 75 1.74 -12.50 -10.22
C ALA A 75 1.37 -11.48 -9.14
N ARG A 76 0.07 -11.34 -8.91
CA ARG A 76 -0.47 -10.60 -7.79
C ARG A 76 -0.51 -11.49 -6.56
N TRP A 77 -0.72 -10.88 -5.38
CA TRP A 77 -0.71 -11.63 -4.12
C TRP A 77 -2.12 -12.08 -3.72
N PRO A 78 -2.29 -13.34 -3.31
CA PRO A 78 -3.58 -13.78 -2.80
C PRO A 78 -3.85 -13.18 -1.41
N ILE A 79 -5.09 -12.79 -1.16
CA ILE A 79 -5.54 -12.43 0.18
C ILE A 79 -6.32 -13.63 0.74
N ASP A 80 -7.40 -14.02 0.04
CA ASP A 80 -8.22 -15.17 0.36
C ASP A 80 -9.01 -15.58 -0.88
N GLU A 81 -10.04 -16.42 -0.72
CA GLU A 81 -10.85 -16.91 -1.83
C GLU A 81 -11.62 -15.78 -2.54
N ARG A 82 -11.89 -14.67 -1.84
CA ARG A 82 -12.69 -13.56 -2.36
C ARG A 82 -11.86 -12.41 -2.88
N TYR A 83 -10.60 -12.27 -2.43
CA TYR A 83 -9.80 -11.08 -2.71
C TYR A 83 -8.41 -11.40 -3.18
N GLU A 84 -7.92 -10.58 -4.09
CA GLU A 84 -6.55 -10.59 -4.59
C GLU A 84 -5.97 -9.18 -4.45
N LEU A 85 -4.70 -9.07 -4.04
CA LEU A 85 -4.02 -7.81 -3.81
C LEU A 85 -3.15 -7.42 -5.00
N ALA A 86 -3.39 -6.22 -5.52
CA ALA A 86 -2.54 -5.57 -6.51
C ALA A 86 -1.85 -4.39 -5.85
N LEU A 87 -0.52 -4.36 -5.89
CA LEU A 87 0.28 -3.28 -5.33
C LEU A 87 0.86 -2.44 -6.45
N PHE A 88 0.75 -1.11 -6.32
CA PHE A 88 1.34 -0.17 -7.26
C PHE A 88 2.26 0.78 -6.54
N LEU A 89 3.40 1.07 -7.15
CA LEU A 89 4.22 2.19 -6.71
C LEU A 89 3.43 3.47 -6.93
N ALA A 90 3.52 4.39 -5.99
CA ALA A 90 2.88 5.69 -6.12
C ALA A 90 3.70 6.74 -5.38
N VAL A 91 3.57 7.99 -5.79
CA VAL A 91 4.24 9.12 -5.14
C VAL A 91 3.24 10.24 -4.91
N VAL A 92 3.37 10.93 -3.78
CA VAL A 92 2.51 12.08 -3.47
C VAL A 92 2.88 13.25 -4.36
N THR A 93 1.88 13.83 -5.03
CA THR A 93 2.06 15.03 -5.86
C THR A 93 1.48 16.28 -5.21
N ALA A 94 0.55 16.13 -4.26
CA ALA A 94 -0.03 17.25 -3.52
C ALA A 94 -0.52 16.77 -2.15
N GLY A 95 -0.36 17.59 -1.14
CA GLY A 95 -0.75 17.32 0.23
C GLY A 95 0.31 16.56 1.01
N ASP A 96 0.10 16.44 2.31
CA ASP A 96 0.93 15.64 3.20
C ASP A 96 0.06 14.50 3.75
N PRO A 97 0.56 13.25 3.76
CA PRO A 97 -0.22 12.13 4.31
C PRO A 97 -0.60 12.39 5.78
N VAL A 98 -1.85 12.12 6.11
CA VAL A 98 -2.38 12.30 7.46
C VAL A 98 -3.00 10.98 7.91
N ALA A 99 -2.71 10.58 9.14
CA ALA A 99 -3.36 9.42 9.75
C ALA A 99 -4.76 9.83 10.18
N GLU A 100 -5.76 9.29 9.50
CA GLU A 100 -7.17 9.54 9.83
C GLU A 100 -8.02 8.33 9.42
N HIS A 101 -9.31 8.36 9.77
CA HIS A 101 -10.26 7.27 9.51
C HIS A 101 -9.78 5.96 10.19
N ASP A 102 -9.41 4.97 9.41
CA ASP A 102 -9.01 3.65 9.91
C ASP A 102 -7.54 3.55 10.29
N HIS A 103 -6.80 4.66 10.23
CA HIS A 103 -5.37 4.70 10.55
C HIS A 103 -5.09 5.65 11.71
N ASP A 104 -4.21 5.25 12.63
CA ASP A 104 -3.82 6.09 13.77
C ASP A 104 -2.33 6.42 13.80
N ALA A 105 -1.56 5.89 12.87
CA ALA A 105 -0.13 6.20 12.76
C ALA A 105 0.36 5.97 11.34
N LEU A 106 1.33 6.76 10.93
CA LEU A 106 2.06 6.63 9.67
C LEU A 106 3.55 6.55 9.97
N ARG A 107 4.27 5.79 9.16
CA ARG A 107 5.71 5.67 9.34
C ARG A 107 6.39 5.45 8.00
N TRP A 108 7.40 6.26 7.70
CA TRP A 108 8.25 6.07 6.53
C TRP A 108 9.37 5.09 6.90
N LEU A 109 9.52 4.03 6.10
CA LEU A 109 10.46 2.95 6.36
C LEU A 109 11.44 2.80 5.21
N GLY A 110 12.73 2.76 5.53
CA GLY A 110 13.76 2.36 4.57
C GLY A 110 13.86 0.84 4.47
N ALA A 111 14.71 0.35 3.58
CA ALA A 111 14.86 -1.10 3.32
C ALA A 111 15.17 -1.89 4.59
N ASP A 112 16.01 -1.35 5.48
CA ASP A 112 16.44 -2.04 6.68
C ASP A 112 15.45 -1.88 7.85
N GLU A 113 14.39 -1.09 7.67
CA GLU A 113 13.38 -0.82 8.68
C GLU A 113 12.07 -1.56 8.44
N LEU A 114 11.94 -2.28 7.32
CA LEU A 114 10.68 -2.94 6.98
C LEU A 114 10.24 -3.98 8.02
N GLY A 115 11.18 -4.59 8.72
CA GLY A 115 10.88 -5.52 9.81
C GLY A 115 10.51 -4.87 11.13
N ASP A 116 10.55 -3.54 11.22
CA ASP A 116 10.28 -2.81 12.47
C ASP A 116 8.78 -2.73 12.80
N VAL A 117 7.93 -3.07 11.86
CA VAL A 117 6.47 -3.01 12.01
C VAL A 117 5.86 -4.38 11.77
N ASP A 118 4.68 -4.60 12.36
CA ASP A 118 3.94 -5.86 12.26
C ASP A 118 2.94 -5.76 11.09
N TRP A 119 3.36 -6.16 9.91
CA TRP A 119 2.54 -6.07 8.70
C TRP A 119 1.36 -7.03 8.73
N LEU A 120 0.25 -6.64 8.09
CA LEU A 120 -0.82 -7.58 7.78
C LEU A 120 -0.27 -8.72 6.93
N PRO A 121 -0.76 -9.96 7.12
CA PRO A 121 -0.24 -11.12 6.39
C PRO A 121 -0.25 -10.98 4.88
N SER A 122 -1.28 -10.35 4.30
CA SER A 122 -1.35 -10.16 2.85
C SER A 122 -0.23 -9.24 2.34
N ASP A 123 0.09 -8.19 3.11
CA ASP A 123 1.13 -7.23 2.74
C ASP A 123 2.53 -7.78 3.01
N LEU A 124 2.67 -8.61 4.02
CA LEU A 124 3.94 -9.24 4.38
C LEU A 124 4.53 -10.04 3.22
N GLN A 125 3.70 -10.61 2.38
CA GLN A 125 4.13 -11.37 1.19
C GLN A 125 5.00 -10.55 0.25
N ALA A 126 4.76 -9.23 0.16
CA ALA A 126 5.45 -8.34 -0.76
C ALA A 126 6.76 -7.77 -0.19
N ILE A 127 7.02 -7.95 1.09
CA ILE A 127 8.15 -7.29 1.76
C ILE A 127 9.51 -7.67 1.17
N PRO A 128 9.82 -8.95 0.85
CA PRO A 128 11.12 -9.26 0.26
C PRO A 128 11.37 -8.53 -1.07
N GLY A 129 10.37 -8.48 -1.95
CA GLY A 129 10.48 -7.75 -3.22
C GLY A 129 10.62 -6.25 -3.03
N LEU A 130 9.88 -5.71 -2.05
CA LEU A 130 9.97 -4.29 -1.72
C LEU A 130 11.34 -3.95 -1.14
N ALA A 131 11.89 -4.79 -0.26
CA ALA A 131 13.22 -4.56 0.29
C ALA A 131 14.27 -4.48 -0.81
N ALA A 132 14.22 -5.38 -1.79
CA ALA A 132 15.12 -5.35 -2.93
C ALA A 132 14.97 -4.06 -3.74
N LEU A 133 13.72 -3.62 -3.98
CA LEU A 133 13.42 -2.39 -4.70
C LEU A 133 14.01 -1.17 -3.99
N LEU A 134 13.84 -1.08 -2.67
CA LEU A 134 14.33 0.08 -1.89
C LEU A 134 15.84 0.12 -1.74
N ARG A 135 16.52 -1.00 -1.95
CA ARG A 135 18.00 -1.04 -1.95
C ARG A 135 18.60 -0.62 -3.29
N GLY A 136 17.78 -0.56 -4.32
CA GLY A 136 18.21 -0.24 -5.67
C GLY A 136 18.67 -1.48 -6.41
#